data_9e17d0cf855344a14237ccbb8f69d3c3
#
_entry.id   9e17d0cf855344a14237ccbb8f69d3c3
#
_cell.length_a   1.000
_cell.length_b   1.000
_cell.length_c   1.000
_cell.angle_alpha   90.00
_cell.angle_beta   90.00
_cell.angle_gamma   90.00
#
_symmetry.space_group_name_H-M   'P 1'
#
loop_
_entity.id
_entity.type
_entity.pdbx_description
1 polymer ?
#
loop_
_entity_poly.entity_id
_entity_poly.type
_entity_poly.pdbx_seq_one_letter_code
_entity_poly.pdbx_strand_id
1 'polypeptide(L)'
;MKRIGMLTSGGDCQALNAAMRGVAKTLLNSKEKVELYGFLDGYKGLIYGDFQILTGKDFSGILTKGGTILGTSRTPFKTIQDPDENGLDKVDAMMQNYYKLKLDCLVILGGNGTHKTANLLREKGLNVVTLPKTIDNDLWGTDMTFGFQSAVNIATEAIDCIHTTAASHNRVFIVEVMGHKVGWLTLNAGMASGADIILIPEIPYDIDKVIAKIDERAASGSKFTIIAVAEGAISKKDAKLSKKDYKKKVESRTFPSVSYEIADEIQKKTGREVRVTVPGHTQRGGSPCPYDRVFASRLGAEAGKLILEGEYGFMVGYKNREIVKVPLEDVAGKLKYLSPDATIVQEAKLLGISFGD
;
A
#
# COMPACT_ATOMS: atom_id res chain seq x y z
N MET A 1 -19.15 -18.05 23.74
CA MET A 1 -18.83 -18.25 22.31
C MET A 1 -18.68 -16.87 21.71
N LYS A 2 -17.49 -16.54 21.21
CA LYS A 2 -17.22 -15.24 20.54
C LYS A 2 -17.52 -15.34 19.05
N ARG A 3 -18.16 -14.31 18.47
CA ARG A 3 -18.47 -14.18 17.04
C ARG A 3 -17.66 -13.06 16.45
N ILE A 4 -16.77 -13.38 15.54
CA ILE A 4 -15.80 -12.45 14.98
C ILE A 4 -16.03 -12.29 13.49
N GLY A 5 -16.34 -11.07 13.07
CA GLY A 5 -16.39 -10.69 11.68
C GLY A 5 -15.00 -10.35 11.15
N MET A 6 -14.73 -10.69 9.89
CA MET A 6 -13.46 -10.40 9.23
C MET A 6 -13.73 -9.88 7.81
N LEU A 7 -13.04 -8.83 7.39
CA LEU A 7 -13.11 -8.30 6.04
C LEU A 7 -11.77 -7.71 5.56
N THR A 8 -11.58 -7.72 4.24
CA THR A 8 -10.45 -7.11 3.54
C THR A 8 -10.96 -6.02 2.61
N SER A 9 -10.46 -4.78 2.72
CA SER A 9 -11.00 -3.64 1.98
C SER A 9 -9.91 -2.82 1.28
N GLY A 10 -10.26 -2.24 0.13
CA GLY A 10 -9.37 -1.44 -0.71
C GLY A 10 -8.55 -2.29 -1.69
N GLY A 11 -7.44 -1.77 -2.20
CA GLY A 11 -6.52 -2.54 -3.05
C GLY A 11 -5.96 -3.75 -2.30
N ASP A 12 -5.81 -4.86 -2.99
CA ASP A 12 -5.21 -6.07 -2.41
C ASP A 12 -3.68 -5.99 -2.28
N CYS A 13 -3.12 -6.97 -1.62
CA CYS A 13 -1.69 -7.26 -1.60
C CYS A 13 -1.45 -8.75 -1.37
N GLN A 14 -0.21 -9.18 -1.53
CA GLN A 14 0.15 -10.59 -1.48
C GLN A 14 -0.10 -11.24 -0.10
N ALA A 15 0.00 -10.49 1.00
CA ALA A 15 0.05 -11.06 2.36
C ALA A 15 -1.29 -11.02 3.13
N LEU A 16 -2.41 -10.65 2.47
CA LEU A 16 -3.73 -10.59 3.12
C LEU A 16 -4.15 -11.93 3.73
N ASN A 17 -4.02 -13.00 2.96
CA ASN A 17 -4.38 -14.33 3.43
C ASN A 17 -3.50 -14.79 4.62
N ALA A 18 -2.22 -14.43 4.62
CA ALA A 18 -1.32 -14.74 5.73
C ALA A 18 -1.75 -14.03 7.03
N ALA A 19 -2.17 -12.77 6.93
CA ALA A 19 -2.67 -11.99 8.06
C ALA A 19 -3.98 -12.58 8.60
N MET A 20 -4.97 -12.83 7.74
CA MET A 20 -6.25 -13.45 8.12
C MET A 20 -6.04 -14.82 8.78
N ARG A 21 -5.12 -15.63 8.21
CA ARG A 21 -4.74 -16.91 8.79
C ARG A 21 -4.15 -16.75 10.19
N GLY A 22 -3.32 -15.74 10.41
CA GLY A 22 -2.76 -15.42 11.73
C GLY A 22 -3.85 -15.16 12.77
N VAL A 23 -4.82 -14.30 12.44
CA VAL A 23 -6.00 -14.04 13.29
C VAL A 23 -6.77 -15.32 13.58
N ALA A 24 -7.17 -16.02 12.53
CA ALA A 24 -8.04 -17.21 12.65
C ALA A 24 -7.35 -18.33 13.44
N LYS A 25 -6.08 -18.63 13.18
CA LYS A 25 -5.36 -19.67 13.90
C LYS A 25 -5.21 -19.35 15.40
N THR A 26 -4.96 -18.10 15.75
CA THR A 26 -4.88 -17.67 17.16
C THR A 26 -6.23 -17.85 17.85
N LEU A 27 -7.31 -17.43 17.24
CA LEU A 27 -8.65 -17.56 17.79
C LEU A 27 -9.10 -19.02 17.92
N LEU A 28 -8.95 -19.81 16.84
CA LEU A 28 -9.39 -21.21 16.80
C LEU A 28 -8.55 -22.15 17.68
N ASN A 29 -7.30 -21.81 17.97
CA ASN A 29 -6.44 -22.58 18.88
C ASN A 29 -6.59 -22.17 20.34
N SER A 30 -7.40 -21.15 20.62
CA SER A 30 -7.68 -20.73 22.01
C SER A 30 -8.64 -21.68 22.72
N LYS A 31 -8.81 -21.50 24.05
CA LYS A 31 -9.82 -22.24 24.83
C LYS A 31 -11.25 -21.72 24.61
N GLU A 32 -11.39 -20.54 24.02
CA GLU A 32 -12.67 -19.93 23.71
C GLU A 32 -13.33 -20.62 22.51
N LYS A 33 -14.66 -20.79 22.57
CA LYS A 33 -15.42 -21.15 21.36
C LYS A 33 -15.58 -19.92 20.49
N VAL A 34 -15.13 -19.99 19.22
CA VAL A 34 -15.16 -18.87 18.27
C VAL A 34 -15.88 -19.29 17.00
N GLU A 35 -16.75 -18.44 16.51
CA GLU A 35 -17.31 -18.48 15.15
C GLU A 35 -16.71 -17.33 14.34
N LEU A 36 -16.26 -17.62 13.12
CA LEU A 36 -15.66 -16.66 12.20
C LEU A 36 -16.58 -16.39 11.01
N TYR A 37 -16.88 -15.12 10.79
CA TYR A 37 -17.70 -14.61 9.70
C TYR A 37 -16.82 -13.84 8.72
N GLY A 38 -16.63 -14.33 7.51
CA GLY A 38 -15.89 -13.64 6.45
C GLY A 38 -16.83 -12.84 5.57
N PHE A 39 -16.81 -11.52 5.65
CA PHE A 39 -17.60 -10.65 4.77
C PHE A 39 -16.95 -10.57 3.39
N LEU A 40 -17.73 -10.82 2.34
CA LEU A 40 -17.25 -10.83 0.97
C LEU A 40 -17.12 -9.39 0.43
N ASP A 41 -16.12 -9.17 -0.40
CA ASP A 41 -15.86 -7.88 -1.05
C ASP A 41 -15.76 -6.68 -0.06
N GLY A 42 -15.20 -6.91 1.12
CA GLY A 42 -14.90 -5.89 2.10
C GLY A 42 -16.13 -5.26 2.76
N TYR A 43 -16.14 -3.93 2.88
CA TYR A 43 -17.27 -3.22 3.46
C TYR A 43 -18.59 -3.45 2.71
N LYS A 44 -18.53 -3.76 1.41
CA LYS A 44 -19.72 -4.11 0.63
C LYS A 44 -20.45 -5.30 1.23
N GLY A 45 -19.72 -6.36 1.57
CA GLY A 45 -20.33 -7.53 2.23
C GLY A 45 -20.93 -7.20 3.60
N LEU A 46 -20.28 -6.33 4.38
CA LEU A 46 -20.82 -5.88 5.66
C LEU A 46 -22.08 -5.01 5.49
N ILE A 47 -22.16 -4.16 4.47
CA ILE A 47 -23.31 -3.32 4.15
C ILE A 47 -24.51 -4.18 3.76
N TYR A 48 -24.35 -5.13 2.85
CA TYR A 48 -25.44 -5.91 2.29
C TYR A 48 -25.69 -7.24 3.01
N GLY A 49 -24.91 -7.57 4.04
CA GLY A 49 -25.04 -8.82 4.80
C GLY A 49 -24.56 -10.05 4.02
N ASP A 50 -23.61 -9.86 3.09
CA ASP A 50 -23.01 -10.93 2.31
C ASP A 50 -21.76 -11.47 3.00
N PHE A 51 -21.84 -12.68 3.54
CA PHE A 51 -20.79 -13.31 4.33
C PHE A 51 -20.81 -14.83 4.21
N GLN A 52 -19.71 -15.44 4.57
CA GLN A 52 -19.60 -16.88 4.75
C GLN A 52 -19.08 -17.23 6.15
N ILE A 53 -19.50 -18.36 6.69
CA ILE A 53 -18.94 -18.89 7.94
C ILE A 53 -17.63 -19.60 7.61
N LEU A 54 -16.56 -19.18 8.28
CA LEU A 54 -15.22 -19.66 8.06
C LEU A 54 -14.84 -20.70 9.13
N THR A 55 -14.18 -21.75 8.68
CA THR A 55 -13.70 -22.86 9.52
C THR A 55 -12.19 -22.97 9.44
N GLY A 56 -11.57 -23.78 10.28
CA GLY A 56 -10.13 -24.02 10.23
C GLY A 56 -9.63 -24.56 8.87
N LYS A 57 -10.50 -25.16 8.06
CA LYS A 57 -10.18 -25.68 6.73
C LYS A 57 -9.94 -24.54 5.73
N ASP A 58 -10.70 -23.45 5.84
CA ASP A 58 -10.60 -22.31 4.93
C ASP A 58 -9.26 -21.56 5.06
N PHE A 59 -8.60 -21.70 6.22
CA PHE A 59 -7.30 -21.14 6.50
C PHE A 59 -6.13 -22.12 6.25
N SER A 60 -6.41 -23.30 5.73
CA SER A 60 -5.38 -24.28 5.35
C SER A 60 -4.86 -23.95 3.95
N GLY A 61 -3.52 -24.00 3.77
CA GLY A 61 -2.89 -23.78 2.45
C GLY A 61 -2.87 -22.34 1.95
N ILE A 62 -3.46 -21.35 2.67
CA ILE A 62 -3.53 -19.96 2.19
C ILE A 62 -2.33 -19.09 2.55
N LEU A 63 -1.39 -19.57 3.37
CA LEU A 63 -0.21 -18.79 3.79
C LEU A 63 0.62 -18.27 2.61
N THR A 64 0.73 -19.04 1.56
CA THR A 64 1.50 -18.72 0.36
C THR A 64 0.65 -18.21 -0.79
N LYS A 65 -0.67 -18.14 -0.60
CA LYS A 65 -1.62 -17.70 -1.62
C LYS A 65 -1.78 -16.18 -1.56
N GLY A 66 -1.44 -15.49 -2.64
CA GLY A 66 -1.66 -14.04 -2.78
C GLY A 66 -3.12 -13.66 -2.91
N GLY A 67 -3.37 -12.35 -2.89
CA GLY A 67 -4.72 -11.81 -2.89
C GLY A 67 -5.48 -12.10 -1.59
N THR A 68 -6.79 -12.22 -1.66
CA THR A 68 -7.67 -12.46 -0.51
C THR A 68 -8.75 -13.50 -0.83
N ILE A 69 -8.95 -14.46 0.08
CA ILE A 69 -10.02 -15.45 -0.04
C ILE A 69 -11.43 -14.86 0.14
N LEU A 70 -11.53 -13.64 0.69
CA LEU A 70 -12.80 -12.94 0.93
C LEU A 70 -13.17 -11.98 -0.21
N GLY A 71 -12.29 -11.79 -1.19
CA GLY A 71 -12.47 -10.70 -2.14
C GLY A 71 -12.26 -9.33 -1.49
N THR A 72 -12.23 -8.29 -2.29
CA THR A 72 -12.09 -6.90 -1.82
C THR A 72 -12.75 -5.94 -2.78
N SER A 73 -13.27 -4.84 -2.25
CA SER A 73 -13.77 -3.74 -3.05
C SER A 73 -13.34 -2.38 -2.47
N ARG A 74 -13.43 -1.34 -3.31
CA ARG A 74 -13.21 0.04 -2.86
C ARG A 74 -14.54 0.65 -2.45
N THR A 75 -14.70 0.96 -1.17
CA THR A 75 -15.79 1.76 -0.62
C THR A 75 -15.19 3.06 -0.11
N PRO A 76 -15.23 4.16 -0.91
CA PRO A 76 -14.54 5.39 -0.55
C PRO A 76 -15.12 6.01 0.74
N PHE A 77 -14.25 6.39 1.68
CA PHE A 77 -14.68 7.05 2.92
C PHE A 77 -15.47 8.34 2.67
N LYS A 78 -15.17 9.07 1.59
CA LYS A 78 -15.87 10.32 1.25
C LYS A 78 -17.38 10.14 1.02
N THR A 79 -17.78 8.97 0.55
CA THR A 79 -19.16 8.64 0.21
C THR A 79 -19.75 7.55 1.10
N ILE A 80 -19.06 7.21 2.21
CA ILE A 80 -19.52 6.13 3.10
C ILE A 80 -20.81 6.50 3.85
N GLN A 81 -20.98 7.80 4.15
CA GLN A 81 -22.14 8.33 4.83
C GLN A 81 -23.27 8.77 3.86
N ASP A 82 -22.97 8.78 2.54
CA ASP A 82 -24.01 9.03 1.54
C ASP A 82 -24.84 7.75 1.36
N PRO A 83 -26.16 7.83 1.18
CA PRO A 83 -26.99 6.68 0.83
C PRO A 83 -26.50 6.02 -0.46
N ASP A 84 -26.80 4.73 -0.63
CA ASP A 84 -26.60 4.07 -1.91
C ASP A 84 -27.67 4.46 -2.95
N GLU A 85 -27.59 3.88 -4.14
CA GLU A 85 -28.55 4.13 -5.25
C GLU A 85 -30.02 3.83 -4.88
N ASN A 86 -30.25 2.99 -3.87
CA ASN A 86 -31.56 2.59 -3.38
C ASN A 86 -31.98 3.35 -2.12
N GLY A 87 -31.20 4.35 -1.69
CA GLY A 87 -31.46 5.13 -0.49
C GLY A 87 -31.03 4.45 0.81
N LEU A 88 -30.27 3.35 0.76
CA LEU A 88 -29.77 2.66 1.96
C LEU A 88 -28.65 3.47 2.63
N ASP A 89 -28.81 3.77 3.92
CA ASP A 89 -27.71 4.27 4.74
C ASP A 89 -26.70 3.14 4.98
N LYS A 90 -25.51 3.31 4.40
CA LYS A 90 -24.46 2.28 4.43
C LYS A 90 -23.90 2.06 5.84
N VAL A 91 -23.81 3.12 6.65
CA VAL A 91 -23.26 3.03 8.01
C VAL A 91 -24.25 2.31 8.91
N ASP A 92 -25.51 2.70 8.85
CA ASP A 92 -26.57 2.04 9.61
C ASP A 92 -26.72 0.57 9.19
N ALA A 93 -26.63 0.25 7.91
CA ALA A 93 -26.67 -1.12 7.41
C ALA A 93 -25.53 -1.98 7.97
N MET A 94 -24.30 -1.44 8.00
CA MET A 94 -23.15 -2.12 8.63
C MET A 94 -23.39 -2.40 10.12
N MET A 95 -23.94 -1.42 10.84
CA MET A 95 -24.26 -1.56 12.26
C MET A 95 -25.37 -2.59 12.49
N GLN A 96 -26.43 -2.55 11.69
CA GLN A 96 -27.52 -3.51 11.77
C GLN A 96 -27.03 -4.94 11.55
N ASN A 97 -26.19 -5.18 10.55
CA ASN A 97 -25.62 -6.50 10.28
C ASN A 97 -24.70 -6.97 11.41
N TYR A 98 -23.89 -6.07 11.99
CA TYR A 98 -23.06 -6.37 13.16
C TYR A 98 -23.92 -6.87 14.34
N TYR A 99 -24.98 -6.15 14.71
CA TYR A 99 -25.85 -6.51 15.81
C TYR A 99 -26.74 -7.72 15.50
N LYS A 100 -27.28 -7.83 14.29
CA LYS A 100 -28.07 -8.97 13.83
C LYS A 100 -27.30 -10.31 13.94
N LEU A 101 -26.04 -10.29 13.56
CA LEU A 101 -25.15 -11.45 13.66
C LEU A 101 -24.59 -11.62 15.07
N LYS A 102 -24.84 -10.69 15.98
CA LYS A 102 -24.31 -10.67 17.36
C LYS A 102 -22.78 -10.79 17.37
N LEU A 103 -22.14 -10.02 16.52
CA LEU A 103 -20.68 -10.00 16.46
C LEU A 103 -20.11 -9.34 17.72
N ASP A 104 -19.04 -9.92 18.26
CA ASP A 104 -18.31 -9.35 19.38
C ASP A 104 -17.22 -8.39 18.92
N CYS A 105 -16.69 -8.59 17.69
CA CYS A 105 -15.65 -7.75 17.10
C CYS A 105 -15.62 -7.87 15.57
N LEU A 106 -15.17 -6.81 14.90
CA LEU A 106 -14.78 -6.80 13.49
C LEU A 106 -13.27 -6.70 13.37
N VAL A 107 -12.65 -7.61 12.60
CA VAL A 107 -11.26 -7.53 12.17
C VAL A 107 -11.23 -6.96 10.75
N ILE A 108 -10.59 -5.82 10.58
CA ILE A 108 -10.60 -5.07 9.32
C ILE A 108 -9.17 -4.91 8.80
N LEU A 109 -8.91 -5.49 7.62
CA LEU A 109 -7.61 -5.42 6.97
C LEU A 109 -7.69 -4.40 5.82
N GLY A 110 -6.92 -3.32 5.88
CA GLY A 110 -6.98 -2.31 4.83
C GLY A 110 -5.98 -1.18 4.92
N GLY A 111 -6.08 -0.26 3.96
CA GLY A 111 -5.26 0.94 3.89
C GLY A 111 -5.89 2.15 4.61
N ASN A 112 -5.39 3.36 4.32
CA ASN A 112 -5.80 4.59 5.02
C ASN A 112 -7.31 4.86 4.97
N GLY A 113 -7.94 4.73 3.79
CA GLY A 113 -9.40 4.91 3.66
C GLY A 113 -10.20 3.90 4.49
N THR A 114 -9.72 2.66 4.54
CA THR A 114 -10.34 1.58 5.33
C THR A 114 -10.27 1.87 6.83
N HIS A 115 -9.12 2.39 7.32
CA HIS A 115 -8.97 2.77 8.73
C HIS A 115 -9.86 3.95 9.13
N LYS A 116 -10.16 4.89 8.21
CA LYS A 116 -11.14 5.96 8.46
C LYS A 116 -12.54 5.40 8.70
N THR A 117 -12.97 4.46 7.85
CA THR A 117 -14.27 3.81 8.03
C THR A 117 -14.29 2.94 9.29
N ALA A 118 -13.21 2.22 9.59
CA ALA A 118 -13.07 1.45 10.83
C ALA A 118 -13.18 2.33 12.08
N ASN A 119 -12.54 3.51 12.07
CA ASN A 119 -12.64 4.46 13.17
C ASN A 119 -14.05 5.04 13.31
N LEU A 120 -14.74 5.35 12.20
CA LEU A 120 -16.14 5.77 12.23
C LEU A 120 -17.04 4.71 12.88
N LEU A 121 -16.86 3.43 12.54
CA LEU A 121 -17.60 2.34 13.16
C LEU A 121 -17.28 2.20 14.66
N ARG A 122 -16.02 2.39 15.05
CA ARG A 122 -15.61 2.44 16.47
C ARG A 122 -16.32 3.57 17.22
N GLU A 123 -16.35 4.77 16.64
CA GLU A 123 -17.04 5.94 17.22
C GLU A 123 -18.57 5.71 17.36
N LYS A 124 -19.13 4.88 16.50
CA LYS A 124 -20.52 4.42 16.59
C LYS A 124 -20.74 3.27 17.59
N GLY A 125 -19.70 2.83 18.31
CA GLY A 125 -19.77 1.85 19.38
C GLY A 125 -19.49 0.41 18.97
N LEU A 126 -19.02 0.14 17.75
CA LEU A 126 -18.60 -1.20 17.37
C LEU A 126 -17.19 -1.53 17.89
N ASN A 127 -16.99 -2.76 18.32
CA ASN A 127 -15.67 -3.28 18.64
C ASN A 127 -14.90 -3.61 17.34
N VAL A 128 -13.77 -2.96 17.14
CA VAL A 128 -12.98 -3.08 15.91
C VAL A 128 -11.52 -3.29 16.26
N VAL A 129 -10.85 -4.20 15.54
CA VAL A 129 -9.38 -4.35 15.51
C VAL A 129 -8.95 -4.28 14.06
N THR A 130 -7.91 -3.52 13.73
CA THR A 130 -7.47 -3.37 12.36
C THR A 130 -6.03 -3.81 12.14
N LEU A 131 -5.73 -4.15 10.88
CA LEU A 131 -4.40 -4.58 10.42
C LEU A 131 -3.93 -3.70 9.26
N PRO A 132 -2.65 -3.26 9.27
CA PRO A 132 -2.11 -2.29 8.32
C PRO A 132 -1.75 -2.94 6.98
N LYS A 133 -2.71 -3.00 6.06
CA LYS A 133 -2.57 -3.58 4.73
C LYS A 133 -2.38 -2.49 3.68
N THR A 134 -1.19 -2.38 3.13
CA THR A 134 -0.91 -1.60 1.93
C THR A 134 0.49 -1.93 1.39
N ILE A 135 0.67 -1.87 0.08
CA ILE A 135 1.98 -1.96 -0.55
C ILE A 135 2.74 -0.63 -0.49
N ASP A 136 2.05 0.48 -0.16
CA ASP A 136 2.60 1.84 -0.22
C ASP A 136 3.39 2.20 1.05
N ASN A 137 3.23 1.44 2.14
CA ASN A 137 3.81 1.72 3.47
C ASN A 137 3.48 3.12 4.01
N ASP A 138 2.27 3.62 3.69
CA ASP A 138 1.82 4.98 3.93
C ASP A 138 0.96 5.18 5.19
N LEU A 139 0.77 4.14 6.00
CA LEU A 139 -0.06 4.21 7.20
C LEU A 139 0.71 4.79 8.39
N TRP A 140 0.12 5.82 8.99
CA TRP A 140 0.62 6.37 10.24
C TRP A 140 0.50 5.36 11.39
N GLY A 141 1.43 5.42 12.33
CA GLY A 141 1.38 4.58 13.52
C GLY A 141 2.10 3.23 13.38
N THR A 142 2.67 2.93 12.21
CA THR A 142 3.46 1.72 11.99
C THR A 142 4.69 2.00 11.12
N ASP A 143 5.81 1.37 11.41
CA ASP A 143 7.03 1.48 10.60
C ASP A 143 6.90 0.68 9.30
N MET A 144 6.14 -0.43 9.35
CA MET A 144 5.97 -1.35 8.23
C MET A 144 4.51 -1.78 8.08
N THR A 145 4.06 -1.87 6.82
CA THR A 145 2.78 -2.47 6.45
C THR A 145 3.02 -3.81 5.75
N PHE A 146 2.14 -4.79 5.94
CA PHE A 146 2.27 -6.05 5.20
C PHE A 146 1.79 -5.92 3.75
N GLY A 147 2.49 -6.60 2.86
CA GLY A 147 2.39 -6.45 1.41
C GLY A 147 3.46 -5.51 0.82
N PHE A 148 4.03 -4.62 1.62
CA PHE A 148 5.07 -3.69 1.18
C PHE A 148 6.32 -4.42 0.71
N GLN A 149 6.86 -5.33 1.51
CA GLN A 149 8.11 -6.02 1.19
C GLN A 149 7.98 -6.93 -0.04
N SER A 150 6.83 -7.57 -0.21
CA SER A 150 6.53 -8.35 -1.42
C SER A 150 6.46 -7.47 -2.67
N ALA A 151 5.87 -6.27 -2.55
CA ALA A 151 5.81 -5.32 -3.65
C ALA A 151 7.20 -4.73 -3.97
N VAL A 152 8.05 -4.46 -2.96
CA VAL A 152 9.45 -4.07 -3.15
C VAL A 152 10.18 -5.13 -3.96
N ASN A 153 10.05 -6.42 -3.61
CA ASN A 153 10.71 -7.50 -4.34
C ASN A 153 10.30 -7.52 -5.82
N ILE A 154 9.01 -7.42 -6.12
CA ILE A 154 8.51 -7.43 -7.51
C ILE A 154 8.97 -6.19 -8.28
N ALA A 155 8.93 -5.01 -7.66
CA ALA A 155 9.40 -3.78 -8.29
C ALA A 155 10.91 -3.84 -8.55
N THR A 156 11.69 -4.37 -7.60
CA THR A 156 13.14 -4.58 -7.76
C THR A 156 13.43 -5.54 -8.90
N GLU A 157 12.76 -6.70 -8.97
CA GLU A 157 12.93 -7.68 -10.05
C GLU A 157 12.60 -7.06 -11.42
N ALA A 158 11.57 -6.23 -11.50
CA ALA A 158 11.23 -5.53 -12.74
C ALA A 158 12.36 -4.57 -13.18
N ILE A 159 12.96 -3.84 -12.23
CA ILE A 159 14.09 -2.94 -12.53
C ILE A 159 15.34 -3.75 -12.88
N ASP A 160 15.64 -4.84 -12.19
CA ASP A 160 16.78 -5.74 -12.47
C ASP A 160 16.70 -6.32 -13.89
N CYS A 161 15.50 -6.71 -14.34
CA CYS A 161 15.28 -7.14 -15.72
C CYS A 161 15.62 -6.01 -16.72
N ILE A 162 15.34 -4.75 -16.37
CA ILE A 162 15.68 -3.60 -17.21
C ILE A 162 17.21 -3.36 -17.24
N HIS A 163 17.95 -3.58 -16.15
CA HIS A 163 19.40 -3.44 -16.12
C HIS A 163 20.08 -4.26 -17.21
N THR A 164 19.70 -5.50 -17.40
CA THR A 164 20.32 -6.41 -18.36
C THR A 164 20.10 -5.95 -19.80
N THR A 165 18.93 -5.46 -20.14
CA THR A 165 18.65 -4.90 -21.46
C THR A 165 19.24 -3.51 -21.64
N ALA A 166 19.27 -2.69 -20.58
CA ALA A 166 19.89 -1.35 -20.60
C ALA A 166 21.39 -1.42 -20.92
N ALA A 167 22.10 -2.40 -20.33
CA ALA A 167 23.50 -2.63 -20.60
C ALA A 167 23.83 -2.93 -22.09
N SER A 168 22.85 -3.44 -22.83
CA SER A 168 22.97 -3.74 -24.26
C SER A 168 22.70 -2.55 -25.18
N HIS A 169 22.16 -1.47 -24.64
CA HIS A 169 21.72 -0.29 -25.38
C HIS A 169 22.15 1.01 -24.69
N ASN A 170 22.56 2.02 -25.44
CA ASN A 170 22.93 3.33 -24.90
C ASN A 170 21.69 4.20 -24.70
N ARG A 171 20.81 3.84 -23.74
CA ARG A 171 19.48 4.45 -23.57
C ARG A 171 19.23 4.88 -22.12
N VAL A 172 18.26 5.73 -21.96
CA VAL A 172 17.67 6.03 -20.65
C VAL A 172 16.43 5.14 -20.49
N PHE A 173 16.34 4.47 -19.34
CA PHE A 173 15.19 3.66 -18.98
C PHE A 173 14.49 4.25 -17.75
N ILE A 174 13.19 4.38 -17.84
CA ILE A 174 12.33 4.80 -16.73
C ILE A 174 11.47 3.61 -16.33
N VAL A 175 11.47 3.28 -15.03
CA VAL A 175 10.57 2.27 -14.46
C VAL A 175 9.63 2.97 -13.49
N GLU A 176 8.32 2.94 -13.80
CA GLU A 176 7.31 3.54 -12.95
C GLU A 176 6.89 2.56 -11.85
N VAL A 177 6.98 3.00 -10.62
CA VAL A 177 6.68 2.20 -9.42
C VAL A 177 5.45 2.78 -8.73
N MET A 178 4.56 1.90 -8.25
CA MET A 178 3.40 2.29 -7.45
C MET A 178 3.83 2.93 -6.12
N GLY A 179 2.90 3.44 -5.35
CA GLY A 179 3.15 4.10 -4.06
C GLY A 179 2.18 5.25 -3.79
N HIS A 180 1.27 5.51 -4.71
CA HIS A 180 0.23 6.53 -4.62
C HIS A 180 0.80 7.92 -4.29
N LYS A 181 0.80 8.34 -3.03
CA LYS A 181 1.22 9.69 -2.57
C LYS A 181 2.56 9.71 -1.87
N VAL A 182 3.22 8.59 -1.74
CA VAL A 182 4.46 8.45 -0.98
C VAL A 182 5.51 7.68 -1.77
N GLY A 183 6.77 7.95 -1.50
CA GLY A 183 7.92 7.41 -2.23
C GLY A 183 8.54 6.15 -1.62
N TRP A 184 7.97 5.59 -0.56
CA TRP A 184 8.58 4.45 0.15
C TRP A 184 8.90 3.26 -0.75
N LEU A 185 7.93 2.85 -1.59
CA LEU A 185 8.09 1.69 -2.47
C LEU A 185 9.16 1.97 -3.54
N THR A 186 9.09 3.12 -4.18
CA THR A 186 10.04 3.53 -5.22
C THR A 186 11.47 3.69 -4.68
N LEU A 187 11.62 4.29 -3.48
CA LEU A 187 12.92 4.45 -2.85
C LEU A 187 13.57 3.09 -2.56
N ASN A 188 12.81 2.19 -1.91
CA ASN A 188 13.35 0.87 -1.54
C ASN A 188 13.68 0.02 -2.78
N ALA A 189 12.80 -0.04 -3.76
CA ALA A 189 13.02 -0.79 -4.99
C ALA A 189 14.16 -0.18 -5.82
N GLY A 190 14.20 1.15 -5.95
CA GLY A 190 15.26 1.85 -6.69
C GLY A 190 16.65 1.69 -6.05
N MET A 191 16.74 1.77 -4.73
CA MET A 191 18.00 1.51 -4.01
C MET A 191 18.43 0.05 -4.15
N ALA A 192 17.50 -0.88 -3.97
CA ALA A 192 17.77 -2.32 -4.04
C ALA A 192 18.27 -2.76 -5.41
N SER A 193 17.78 -2.14 -6.47
CA SER A 193 18.17 -2.43 -7.86
C SER A 193 19.29 -1.52 -8.41
N GLY A 194 19.81 -0.60 -7.61
CA GLY A 194 20.88 0.31 -8.06
C GLY A 194 20.44 1.31 -9.13
N ALA A 195 19.21 1.83 -9.05
CA ALA A 195 18.77 2.91 -9.92
C ALA A 195 19.64 4.16 -9.72
N ASP A 196 19.95 4.86 -10.80
CA ASP A 196 20.81 6.05 -10.80
C ASP A 196 20.11 7.31 -10.34
N ILE A 197 18.80 7.35 -10.61
CA ILE A 197 17.90 8.45 -10.26
C ILE A 197 16.63 7.87 -9.68
N ILE A 198 16.16 8.44 -8.56
CA ILE A 198 14.90 8.04 -7.90
C ILE A 198 14.04 9.30 -7.74
N LEU A 199 12.88 9.32 -8.39
CA LEU A 199 11.95 10.45 -8.31
C LEU A 199 10.73 10.08 -7.47
N ILE A 200 10.51 10.81 -6.37
CA ILE A 200 9.45 10.55 -5.39
C ILE A 200 8.58 11.79 -5.14
N PRO A 201 7.34 11.61 -4.69
CA PRO A 201 6.42 12.75 -4.48
C PRO A 201 6.91 13.78 -3.48
N GLU A 202 7.63 13.34 -2.46
CA GLU A 202 8.09 14.18 -1.33
C GLU A 202 9.28 15.07 -1.68
N ILE A 203 9.99 14.75 -2.78
CA ILE A 203 11.10 15.55 -3.31
C ILE A 203 10.74 15.96 -4.74
N PRO A 204 10.13 17.14 -4.93
CA PRO A 204 9.78 17.62 -6.28
C PRO A 204 11.01 17.77 -7.17
N TYR A 205 10.98 17.09 -8.32
CA TYR A 205 12.12 17.06 -9.24
C TYR A 205 12.20 18.30 -10.14
N ASP A 206 13.41 18.62 -10.52
CA ASP A 206 13.76 19.55 -11.59
C ASP A 206 14.27 18.74 -12.78
N ILE A 207 13.60 18.83 -13.92
CA ILE A 207 13.96 18.06 -15.11
C ILE A 207 15.38 18.38 -15.60
N ASP A 208 15.84 19.62 -15.44
CA ASP A 208 17.18 20.01 -15.87
C ASP A 208 18.25 19.36 -14.99
N LYS A 209 17.99 19.14 -13.70
CA LYS A 209 18.86 18.39 -12.81
C LYS A 209 18.86 16.88 -13.10
N VAL A 210 17.70 16.32 -13.47
CA VAL A 210 17.62 14.94 -13.96
C VAL A 210 18.49 14.76 -15.20
N ILE A 211 18.39 15.67 -16.16
CA ILE A 211 19.19 15.67 -17.40
C ILE A 211 20.69 15.84 -17.07
N ALA A 212 21.03 16.77 -16.19
CA ALA A 212 22.42 16.98 -15.77
C ALA A 212 23.04 15.69 -15.19
N LYS A 213 22.27 14.92 -14.39
CA LYS A 213 22.74 13.63 -13.86
C LYS A 213 22.92 12.57 -14.96
N ILE A 214 22.04 12.54 -15.95
CA ILE A 214 22.18 11.65 -17.12
C ILE A 214 23.46 12.00 -17.90
N ASP A 215 23.73 13.30 -18.10
CA ASP A 215 24.92 13.77 -18.83
C ASP A 215 26.22 13.53 -18.04
N GLU A 216 26.23 13.77 -16.73
CA GLU A 216 27.34 13.42 -15.83
C GLU A 216 27.71 11.93 -15.95
N ARG A 217 26.72 11.06 -15.92
CA ARG A 217 26.94 9.62 -16.08
C ARG A 217 27.51 9.26 -17.45
N ALA A 218 26.94 9.83 -18.50
CA ALA A 218 27.45 9.61 -19.86
C ALA A 218 28.89 10.10 -20.00
N ALA A 219 29.23 11.25 -19.43
CA ALA A 219 30.60 11.80 -19.43
C ALA A 219 31.58 10.91 -18.62
N SER A 220 31.14 10.23 -17.60
CA SER A 220 31.91 9.25 -16.82
C SER A 220 32.05 7.88 -17.50
N GLY A 221 31.50 7.71 -18.72
CA GLY A 221 31.56 6.46 -19.48
C GLY A 221 30.42 5.47 -19.27
N SER A 222 29.41 5.83 -18.50
CA SER A 222 28.20 4.99 -18.33
C SER A 222 27.39 4.96 -19.60
N LYS A 223 27.06 3.76 -20.08
CA LYS A 223 26.34 3.56 -21.34
C LYS A 223 24.83 3.75 -21.24
N PHE A 224 24.27 3.68 -20.03
CA PHE A 224 22.83 3.79 -19.79
C PHE A 224 22.55 4.48 -18.46
N THR A 225 21.29 4.88 -18.26
CA THR A 225 20.80 5.42 -16.99
C THR A 225 19.45 4.79 -16.68
N ILE A 226 19.25 4.37 -15.43
CA ILE A 226 17.97 3.86 -14.93
C ILE A 226 17.38 4.86 -13.95
N ILE A 227 16.13 5.21 -14.20
CA ILE A 227 15.34 6.13 -13.39
C ILE A 227 14.16 5.38 -12.80
N ALA A 228 14.11 5.22 -11.49
CA ALA A 228 12.93 4.74 -10.79
C ALA A 228 12.01 5.93 -10.48
N VAL A 229 10.78 5.90 -10.93
CA VAL A 229 9.81 7.02 -10.81
C VAL A 229 8.59 6.54 -10.05
N ALA A 230 8.26 7.18 -8.93
CA ALA A 230 6.98 6.95 -8.27
C ALA A 230 5.82 7.47 -9.14
N GLU A 231 4.72 6.73 -9.21
CA GLU A 231 3.51 7.16 -9.95
C GLU A 231 2.98 8.54 -9.52
N GLY A 232 3.30 8.93 -8.28
CA GLY A 232 2.95 10.22 -7.70
C GLY A 232 4.04 11.28 -7.78
N ALA A 233 5.17 11.04 -8.47
CA ALA A 233 6.26 12.02 -8.62
C ALA A 233 5.75 13.33 -9.22
N ILE A 234 6.27 14.45 -8.73
CA ILE A 234 5.82 15.80 -9.12
C ILE A 234 7.02 16.69 -9.44
N SER A 235 6.91 17.50 -10.50
CA SER A 235 7.94 18.48 -10.83
C SER A 235 7.92 19.67 -9.86
N LYS A 236 9.05 20.36 -9.69
CA LYS A 236 9.12 21.64 -8.94
C LYS A 236 8.14 22.68 -9.46
N LYS A 237 7.86 22.69 -10.76
CA LYS A 237 6.89 23.58 -11.41
C LYS A 237 5.48 23.25 -10.93
N ASP A 238 5.12 21.99 -10.93
CA ASP A 238 3.78 21.52 -10.59
C ASP A 238 3.51 21.55 -9.07
N ALA A 239 4.54 21.37 -8.26
CA ALA A 239 4.44 21.49 -6.80
C ALA A 239 4.04 22.90 -6.33
N LYS A 240 4.20 23.93 -7.19
CA LYS A 240 3.74 25.30 -6.92
C LYS A 240 2.26 25.52 -7.23
N LEU A 241 1.60 24.59 -7.94
CA LEU A 241 0.19 24.70 -8.26
C LEU A 241 -0.70 24.48 -7.03
N SER A 242 -1.89 25.10 -7.03
CA SER A 242 -2.90 24.74 -6.06
C SER A 242 -3.33 23.27 -6.25
N LYS A 243 -3.84 22.63 -5.19
CA LYS A 243 -4.37 21.24 -5.29
C LYS A 243 -5.42 21.10 -6.39
N LYS A 244 -6.25 22.14 -6.59
CA LYS A 244 -7.29 22.18 -7.62
C LYS A 244 -6.71 22.24 -9.02
N ASP A 245 -5.71 23.09 -9.24
CA ASP A 245 -5.10 23.28 -10.55
C ASP A 245 -4.21 22.08 -10.91
N TYR A 246 -3.49 21.52 -9.96
CA TYR A 246 -2.74 20.28 -10.15
C TYR A 246 -3.68 19.13 -10.56
N LYS A 247 -4.82 18.99 -9.88
CA LYS A 247 -5.82 17.97 -10.21
C LYS A 247 -6.33 18.14 -11.65
N LYS A 248 -6.66 19.38 -12.05
CA LYS A 248 -7.07 19.68 -13.44
C LYS A 248 -5.97 19.32 -14.45
N LYS A 249 -4.69 19.67 -14.13
CA LYS A 249 -3.56 19.29 -14.98
C LYS A 249 -3.45 17.78 -15.15
N VAL A 250 -3.57 17.01 -14.05
CA VAL A 250 -3.52 15.53 -14.11
C VAL A 250 -4.69 14.97 -14.94
N GLU A 251 -5.90 15.50 -14.77
CA GLU A 251 -7.08 15.08 -15.53
C GLU A 251 -6.99 15.43 -17.03
N SER A 252 -6.29 16.51 -17.39
CA SER A 252 -6.04 16.92 -18.78
C SER A 252 -4.74 16.38 -19.37
N ARG A 253 -4.01 15.54 -18.64
CA ARG A 253 -2.75 14.97 -19.11
C ARG A 253 -2.97 14.12 -20.36
N THR A 254 -2.17 14.40 -21.40
CA THR A 254 -2.19 13.64 -22.67
C THR A 254 -1.36 12.35 -22.60
N PHE A 255 -0.44 12.27 -21.65
CA PHE A 255 0.39 11.10 -21.39
C PHE A 255 -0.30 10.11 -20.45
N PRO A 256 -0.08 8.80 -20.61
CA PRO A 256 -0.65 7.78 -19.73
C PRO A 256 -0.27 7.96 -18.24
N SER A 257 0.95 8.46 -17.97
CA SER A 257 1.46 8.70 -16.61
C SER A 257 2.56 9.76 -16.60
N VAL A 258 3.04 10.11 -15.40
CA VAL A 258 4.15 11.06 -15.19
C VAL A 258 5.44 10.57 -15.82
N SER A 259 5.68 9.28 -15.85
CA SER A 259 6.90 8.69 -16.43
C SER A 259 7.00 8.92 -17.93
N TYR A 260 5.89 8.90 -18.65
CA TYR A 260 5.87 9.22 -20.08
C TYR A 260 6.06 10.72 -20.33
N GLU A 261 5.55 11.58 -19.44
CA GLU A 261 5.78 13.03 -19.48
C GLU A 261 7.27 13.35 -19.30
N ILE A 262 7.93 12.72 -18.30
CA ILE A 262 9.38 12.83 -18.05
C ILE A 262 10.17 12.31 -19.25
N ALA A 263 9.79 11.17 -19.82
CA ALA A 263 10.47 10.60 -20.99
C ALA A 263 10.44 11.53 -22.20
N ASP A 264 9.28 12.11 -22.48
CA ASP A 264 9.11 13.08 -23.58
C ASP A 264 9.98 14.34 -23.37
N GLU A 265 10.01 14.89 -22.14
CA GLU A 265 10.85 16.04 -21.81
C GLU A 265 12.34 15.74 -21.97
N ILE A 266 12.82 14.59 -21.48
CA ILE A 266 14.23 14.18 -21.65
C ILE A 266 14.56 14.04 -23.14
N GLN A 267 13.70 13.33 -23.89
CA GLN A 267 13.95 13.10 -25.32
C GLN A 267 13.98 14.42 -26.13
N LYS A 268 13.06 15.34 -25.86
CA LYS A 268 13.00 16.66 -26.54
C LYS A 268 14.24 17.52 -26.23
N LYS A 269 14.70 17.51 -25.00
CA LYS A 269 15.84 18.36 -24.57
C LYS A 269 17.21 17.79 -24.94
N THR A 270 17.34 16.46 -25.01
CA THR A 270 18.65 15.81 -25.17
C THR A 270 18.82 15.03 -26.46
N GLY A 271 17.73 14.73 -27.18
CA GLY A 271 17.74 13.81 -28.32
C GLY A 271 17.99 12.33 -27.96
N ARG A 272 18.15 12.00 -26.67
CA ARG A 272 18.40 10.62 -26.22
C ARG A 272 17.15 9.78 -26.32
N GLU A 273 17.31 8.52 -26.69
CA GLU A 273 16.22 7.55 -26.69
C GLU A 273 15.85 7.17 -25.26
N VAL A 274 14.57 7.33 -24.89
CA VAL A 274 14.03 7.00 -23.57
C VAL A 274 12.99 5.89 -23.72
N ARG A 275 13.04 4.90 -22.83
CA ARG A 275 12.05 3.82 -22.75
C ARG A 275 11.39 3.82 -21.38
N VAL A 276 10.08 3.59 -21.35
CA VAL A 276 9.27 3.55 -20.14
C VAL A 276 8.73 2.13 -19.93
N THR A 277 8.88 1.63 -18.73
CA THR A 277 8.29 0.36 -18.27
C THR A 277 7.40 0.66 -17.07
N VAL A 278 6.16 0.17 -17.11
CA VAL A 278 5.18 0.33 -16.03
C VAL A 278 4.74 -1.06 -15.57
N PRO A 279 5.35 -1.64 -14.52
CA PRO A 279 4.93 -2.93 -13.96
C PRO A 279 3.47 -2.92 -13.48
N GLY A 280 2.98 -1.77 -13.00
CA GLY A 280 1.58 -1.59 -12.61
C GLY A 280 1.12 -2.59 -11.56
N HIS A 281 -0.04 -3.21 -11.79
CA HIS A 281 -0.67 -4.12 -10.83
C HIS A 281 0.10 -5.43 -10.57
N THR A 282 1.12 -5.79 -11.36
CA THR A 282 1.99 -6.94 -11.04
C THR A 282 2.63 -6.78 -9.66
N GLN A 283 2.88 -5.54 -9.21
CA GLN A 283 3.40 -5.22 -7.88
C GLN A 283 2.46 -5.62 -6.73
N ARG A 284 1.18 -5.92 -7.00
CA ARG A 284 0.20 -6.42 -6.03
C ARG A 284 0.00 -7.93 -6.08
N GLY A 285 0.46 -8.56 -7.15
CA GLY A 285 0.20 -9.96 -7.47
C GLY A 285 1.23 -10.93 -6.91
N GLY A 286 1.00 -12.20 -7.16
CA GLY A 286 1.91 -13.28 -6.78
C GLY A 286 1.84 -13.71 -5.31
N SER A 287 2.74 -14.59 -4.93
CA SER A 287 2.86 -15.06 -3.55
C SER A 287 3.56 -14.05 -2.65
N PRO A 288 3.17 -13.94 -1.37
CA PRO A 288 3.90 -13.10 -0.42
C PRO A 288 5.34 -13.62 -0.23
N CYS A 289 6.29 -12.71 -0.15
CA CYS A 289 7.67 -13.06 0.20
C CYS A 289 7.77 -13.63 1.63
N PRO A 290 8.84 -14.37 1.97
CA PRO A 290 9.01 -14.96 3.31
C PRO A 290 8.87 -13.96 4.45
N TYR A 291 9.40 -12.75 4.27
CA TYR A 291 9.27 -11.67 5.26
C TYR A 291 7.80 -11.34 5.54
N ASP A 292 7.03 -11.06 4.50
CA ASP A 292 5.60 -10.70 4.65
C ASP A 292 4.75 -11.84 5.21
N ARG A 293 5.07 -13.11 4.88
CA ARG A 293 4.37 -14.27 5.46
C ARG A 293 4.51 -14.29 6.99
N VAL A 294 5.72 -14.12 7.49
CA VAL A 294 6.00 -14.10 8.93
C VAL A 294 5.41 -12.84 9.56
N PHE A 295 5.66 -11.70 8.97
CA PHE A 295 5.22 -10.40 9.48
C PHE A 295 3.70 -10.30 9.57
N ALA A 296 2.97 -10.59 8.49
CA ALA A 296 1.52 -10.58 8.46
C ALA A 296 0.90 -11.61 9.44
N SER A 297 1.51 -12.80 9.56
CA SER A 297 1.07 -13.81 10.53
C SER A 297 1.23 -13.31 11.99
N ARG A 298 2.34 -12.65 12.30
CA ARG A 298 2.58 -12.07 13.64
C ARG A 298 1.57 -10.97 13.96
N LEU A 299 1.31 -10.04 13.03
CA LEU A 299 0.30 -9.00 13.22
C LEU A 299 -1.09 -9.62 13.40
N GLY A 300 -1.43 -10.62 12.60
CA GLY A 300 -2.69 -11.36 12.73
C GLY A 300 -2.81 -12.09 14.07
N ALA A 301 -1.74 -12.69 14.56
CA ALA A 301 -1.73 -13.38 15.85
C ALA A 301 -1.97 -12.40 17.00
N GLU A 302 -1.33 -11.22 16.98
CA GLU A 302 -1.56 -10.20 18.01
C GLU A 302 -3.00 -9.64 17.94
N ALA A 303 -3.56 -9.44 16.76
CA ALA A 303 -4.97 -9.05 16.62
C ALA A 303 -5.90 -10.12 17.27
N GLY A 304 -5.63 -11.41 17.03
CA GLY A 304 -6.37 -12.50 17.67
C GLY A 304 -6.23 -12.47 19.20
N LYS A 305 -5.05 -12.18 19.74
CA LYS A 305 -4.80 -12.04 21.16
C LYS A 305 -5.59 -10.87 21.77
N LEU A 306 -5.55 -9.67 21.17
CA LEU A 306 -6.34 -8.52 21.60
C LEU A 306 -7.83 -8.84 21.70
N ILE A 307 -8.36 -9.56 20.72
CA ILE A 307 -9.78 -9.98 20.71
C ILE A 307 -10.09 -10.93 21.88
N LEU A 308 -9.19 -11.87 22.18
CA LEU A 308 -9.36 -12.78 23.33
C LEU A 308 -9.32 -12.03 24.66
N GLU A 309 -8.49 -11.03 24.78
CA GLU A 309 -8.33 -10.15 25.95
C GLU A 309 -9.47 -9.10 26.04
N GLY A 310 -10.32 -8.97 25.03
CA GLY A 310 -11.42 -7.98 25.00
C GLY A 310 -10.93 -6.57 24.75
N GLU A 311 -9.76 -6.40 24.11
CA GLU A 311 -9.17 -5.12 23.78
C GLU A 311 -9.50 -4.73 22.32
N TYR A 312 -10.17 -3.62 22.15
CA TYR A 312 -10.68 -3.15 20.87
C TYR A 312 -10.33 -1.68 20.62
N GLY A 313 -10.56 -1.20 19.40
CA GLY A 313 -10.30 0.20 19.02
C GLY A 313 -8.86 0.47 18.58
N PHE A 314 -8.10 -0.55 18.24
CA PHE A 314 -6.69 -0.45 17.90
C PHE A 314 -6.39 -0.95 16.49
N MET A 315 -5.36 -0.34 15.88
CA MET A 315 -4.59 -0.96 14.81
C MET A 315 -3.41 -1.72 15.45
N VAL A 316 -3.20 -2.96 15.03
CA VAL A 316 -1.97 -3.69 15.36
C VAL A 316 -0.85 -3.16 14.48
N GLY A 317 0.02 -2.35 15.02
CA GLY A 317 1.15 -1.74 14.33
C GLY A 317 2.49 -2.42 14.65
N TYR A 318 3.55 -1.91 14.03
CA TYR A 318 4.93 -2.35 14.25
C TYR A 318 5.83 -1.13 14.40
N LYS A 319 6.49 -0.98 15.55
CA LYS A 319 7.40 0.11 15.86
C LYS A 319 8.63 -0.41 16.58
N ASN A 320 9.80 0.09 16.21
CA ASN A 320 11.06 -0.26 16.85
C ASN A 320 11.27 -1.79 17.00
N ARG A 321 10.92 -2.55 15.95
CA ARG A 321 11.01 -4.03 15.87
C ARG A 321 10.02 -4.79 16.76
N GLU A 322 9.05 -4.10 17.37
CA GLU A 322 8.02 -4.72 18.20
C GLU A 322 6.62 -4.50 17.64
N ILE A 323 5.72 -5.41 17.95
CA ILE A 323 4.30 -5.25 17.63
C ILE A 323 3.67 -4.40 18.73
N VAL A 324 2.91 -3.38 18.33
CA VAL A 324 2.33 -2.40 19.22
C VAL A 324 0.83 -2.20 18.94
N LYS A 325 0.09 -1.77 19.94
CA LYS A 325 -1.29 -1.28 19.80
C LYS A 325 -1.26 0.22 19.49
N VAL A 326 -1.94 0.64 18.45
CA VAL A 326 -2.07 2.05 18.08
C VAL A 326 -3.55 2.42 18.06
N PRO A 327 -4.01 3.39 18.85
CA PRO A 327 -5.41 3.82 18.83
C PRO A 327 -5.86 4.20 17.41
N LEU A 328 -7.05 3.75 17.00
CA LEU A 328 -7.54 4.01 15.64
C LEU A 328 -7.71 5.49 15.33
N GLU A 329 -8.04 6.31 16.32
CA GLU A 329 -8.11 7.78 16.21
C GLU A 329 -6.77 8.42 15.85
N ASP A 330 -5.67 7.80 16.25
CA ASP A 330 -4.32 8.25 15.90
C ASP A 330 -3.89 7.87 14.50
N VAL A 331 -4.51 6.84 13.93
CA VAL A 331 -4.20 6.33 12.58
C VAL A 331 -5.10 6.95 11.52
N ALA A 332 -6.40 7.07 11.81
CA ALA A 332 -7.40 7.44 10.84
C ALA A 332 -7.13 8.81 10.19
N GLY A 333 -6.93 8.79 8.87
CA GLY A 333 -6.76 10.01 8.09
C GLY A 333 -5.35 10.59 8.06
N LYS A 334 -4.41 10.03 8.80
CA LYS A 334 -3.00 10.43 8.76
C LYS A 334 -2.23 9.57 7.77
N LEU A 335 -1.28 10.18 7.05
CA LEU A 335 -0.37 9.49 6.14
C LEU A 335 1.05 9.55 6.67
N LYS A 336 1.80 8.48 6.47
CA LYS A 336 3.22 8.42 6.77
C LYS A 336 4.00 8.77 5.50
N TYR A 337 4.31 10.05 5.35
CA TYR A 337 5.17 10.54 4.28
C TYR A 337 6.64 10.18 4.53
N LEU A 338 7.39 10.03 3.46
CA LEU A 338 8.84 9.91 3.51
C LEU A 338 9.45 11.32 3.66
N SER A 339 10.10 11.59 4.79
CA SER A 339 10.78 12.88 4.95
C SER A 339 11.96 12.98 3.97
N PRO A 340 12.14 14.12 3.27
CA PRO A 340 13.34 14.38 2.48
C PRO A 340 14.64 14.29 3.30
N ASP A 341 14.54 14.55 4.61
CA ASP A 341 15.67 14.48 5.54
C ASP A 341 15.81 13.10 6.22
N ALA A 342 15.00 12.11 5.84
CA ALA A 342 15.11 10.77 6.40
C ALA A 342 16.49 10.17 6.11
N THR A 343 17.04 9.45 7.08
CA THR A 343 18.37 8.82 6.99
C THR A 343 18.52 8.03 5.70
N ILE A 344 17.54 7.22 5.33
CA ILE A 344 17.58 6.40 4.10
C ILE A 344 17.68 7.26 2.82
N VAL A 345 17.09 8.45 2.79
CA VAL A 345 17.21 9.39 1.65
C VAL A 345 18.62 9.97 1.60
N GLN A 346 19.18 10.35 2.75
CA GLN A 346 20.54 10.85 2.83
C GLN A 346 21.57 9.77 2.46
N GLU A 347 21.36 8.54 2.91
CA GLU A 347 22.19 7.39 2.53
C GLU A 347 22.11 7.11 1.02
N ALA A 348 20.93 7.19 0.40
CA ALA A 348 20.80 7.07 -1.04
C ALA A 348 21.59 8.16 -1.79
N LYS A 349 21.57 9.41 -1.31
CA LYS A 349 22.37 10.49 -1.86
C LYS A 349 23.88 10.25 -1.70
N LEU A 350 24.33 9.71 -0.56
CA LEU A 350 25.74 9.32 -0.34
C LEU A 350 26.19 8.20 -1.30
N LEU A 351 25.28 7.32 -1.72
CA LEU A 351 25.54 6.30 -2.74
C LEU A 351 25.56 6.87 -4.17
N GLY A 352 25.38 8.19 -4.34
CA GLY A 352 25.40 8.87 -5.63
C GLY A 352 24.07 8.85 -6.38
N ILE A 353 22.98 8.41 -5.75
CA ILE A 353 21.64 8.43 -6.33
C ILE A 353 21.11 9.86 -6.33
N SER A 354 20.62 10.32 -7.48
CA SER A 354 19.99 11.65 -7.62
C SER A 354 18.50 11.57 -7.41
N PHE A 355 17.93 12.58 -6.74
CA PHE A 355 16.48 12.78 -6.63
C PHE A 355 15.96 13.88 -7.57
N GLY A 356 16.83 14.45 -8.42
CA GLY A 356 16.48 15.57 -9.29
C GLY A 356 16.23 16.89 -8.52
N ASP A 357 16.75 17.03 -7.32
CA ASP A 357 16.51 18.17 -6.41
C ASP A 357 17.62 19.25 -6.42
#